data_e898b1339dbe7309052ecbc6d54e4aae
#
_entry.id   e898b1339dbe7309052ecbc6d54e4aae
#
_cell.length_a   1.000
_cell.length_b   1.000
_cell.length_c   1.000
_cell.angle_alpha   90.00
_cell.angle_beta   90.00
_cell.angle_gamma   90.00
#
_symmetry.space_group_name_H-M   'P 1'
#
loop_
_entity.id
_entity.type
_entity.pdbx_description
1 polymer ?
#
loop_
_entity_poly.entity_id
_entity_poly.type
_entity_poly.pdbx_seq_one_letter_code
_entity_poly.pdbx_strand_id
1 'polypeptide(L)'
;MFKCKVCVTPNSIMDGMKNKTFNMNFNGMFFIMSNKSEQTFHMYECLTPLDIVMIDGDTITKIHHDCLPCEVESSCEEYSGYGNYILELQGGTCHDSNIKEGDLISTTLY
;
A
#
# COMPACT_ATOMS: atom_id res chain seq x y z
N MET A 1 -14.26 6.06 0.66
CA MET A 1 -14.08 5.01 -0.37
C MET A 1 -12.89 5.35 -1.25
N PHE A 2 -12.08 4.35 -1.59
CA PHE A 2 -10.90 4.55 -2.42
C PHE A 2 -11.10 3.90 -3.78
N LYS A 3 -10.73 4.63 -4.82
CA LYS A 3 -10.69 4.11 -6.18
C LYS A 3 -9.25 3.66 -6.43
N CYS A 4 -9.05 2.35 -6.55
CA CYS A 4 -7.72 1.78 -6.55
C CYS A 4 -7.32 1.27 -7.92
N LYS A 5 -6.03 1.51 -8.26
CA LYS A 5 -5.36 0.78 -9.32
C LYS A 5 -4.93 -0.57 -8.74
N VAL A 6 -5.21 -1.65 -9.48
CA VAL A 6 -4.94 -3.01 -8.99
C VAL A 6 -3.64 -3.53 -9.59
N CYS A 7 -2.76 -4.06 -8.73
CA CYS A 7 -1.50 -4.66 -9.13
C CYS A 7 -1.52 -6.15 -8.75
N VAL A 8 -1.41 -7.02 -9.74
CA VAL A 8 -1.50 -8.46 -9.51
C VAL A 8 -0.36 -9.24 -10.17
N THR A 9 0.30 -8.68 -11.18
CA THR A 9 1.46 -9.33 -11.80
C THR A 9 2.73 -8.99 -11.03
N PRO A 10 3.78 -9.86 -11.10
CA PRO A 10 5.05 -9.54 -10.43
C PRO A 10 5.61 -8.17 -10.83
N ASN A 11 5.53 -7.80 -12.11
CA ASN A 11 6.04 -6.52 -12.56
C ASN A 11 5.22 -5.35 -12.02
N SER A 12 3.89 -5.45 -12.03
CA SER A 12 3.04 -4.38 -11.52
C SER A 12 3.20 -4.19 -10.01
N ILE A 13 3.40 -5.29 -9.27
CA ILE A 13 3.63 -5.25 -7.83
C ILE A 13 4.98 -4.60 -7.54
N MET A 14 6.03 -4.97 -8.27
CA MET A 14 7.36 -4.40 -8.09
C MET A 14 7.38 -2.91 -8.46
N ASP A 15 6.67 -2.52 -9.49
CA ASP A 15 6.61 -1.14 -9.95
C ASP A 15 5.83 -0.25 -8.98
N GLY A 16 4.69 -0.72 -8.51
CA GLY A 16 3.88 -0.03 -7.51
C GLY A 16 3.72 1.45 -7.78
N MET A 17 3.96 2.27 -6.76
CA MET A 17 3.87 3.73 -6.85
C MET A 17 5.18 4.40 -7.29
N LYS A 18 6.14 3.65 -7.80
CA LYS A 18 7.38 4.24 -8.30
C LYS A 18 7.07 5.26 -9.40
N ASN A 19 7.64 6.47 -9.27
CA ASN A 19 7.51 7.56 -10.23
C ASN A 19 6.07 7.94 -10.55
N LYS A 20 5.13 7.69 -9.62
CA LYS A 20 3.71 7.97 -9.80
C LYS A 20 3.18 8.88 -8.69
N THR A 21 2.12 9.60 -8.99
CA THR A 21 1.33 10.33 -8.00
C THR A 21 -0.13 9.91 -8.15
N PHE A 22 -0.88 10.03 -7.05
CA PHE A 22 -2.32 9.83 -7.10
C PHE A 22 -2.98 10.97 -7.89
N ASN A 23 -4.12 10.69 -8.49
CA ASN A 23 -4.82 11.66 -9.32
C ASN A 23 -6.33 11.37 -9.33
N MET A 24 -7.07 12.01 -10.23
CA MET A 24 -8.53 11.85 -10.33
C MET A 24 -8.95 10.41 -10.70
N ASN A 25 -8.06 9.65 -11.31
CA ASN A 25 -8.36 8.29 -11.76
C ASN A 25 -8.17 7.25 -10.67
N PHE A 26 -7.27 7.51 -9.71
CA PHE A 26 -7.07 6.59 -8.59
C PHE A 26 -6.49 7.32 -7.38
N ASN A 27 -6.97 6.99 -6.20
CA ASN A 27 -6.46 7.51 -4.93
C ASN A 27 -5.98 6.41 -3.99
N GLY A 28 -5.81 5.21 -4.51
CA GLY A 28 -5.21 4.09 -3.82
C GLY A 28 -4.59 3.14 -4.82
N MET A 29 -3.67 2.29 -4.35
CA MET A 29 -3.11 1.20 -5.13
C MET A 29 -3.26 -0.07 -4.34
N PHE A 30 -3.90 -1.07 -4.93
CA PHE A 30 -4.27 -2.30 -4.25
C PHE A 30 -3.47 -3.46 -4.84
N PHE A 31 -2.65 -4.10 -3.99
CA PHE A 31 -1.77 -5.20 -4.39
C PHE A 31 -2.38 -6.52 -3.97
N ILE A 32 -2.53 -7.43 -4.92
CA ILE A 32 -3.00 -8.79 -4.67
C ILE A 32 -1.79 -9.72 -4.76
N MET A 33 -1.36 -10.24 -3.60
CA MET A 33 -0.19 -11.09 -3.52
C MET A 33 -0.57 -12.54 -3.81
N SER A 34 0.40 -13.35 -4.26
CA SER A 34 0.14 -14.73 -4.65
C SER A 34 -0.18 -15.65 -3.48
N ASN A 35 0.24 -15.28 -2.26
CA ASN A 35 -0.03 -16.07 -1.06
C ASN A 35 -0.08 -15.17 0.17
N LYS A 36 -0.61 -15.72 1.27
CA LYS A 36 -0.55 -15.08 2.57
C LYS A 36 0.82 -15.35 3.19
N SER A 37 1.51 -14.30 3.55
CA SER A 37 2.82 -14.38 4.20
C SER A 37 3.20 -13.01 4.73
N GLU A 38 4.37 -12.93 5.38
CA GLU A 38 4.98 -11.65 5.71
C GLU A 38 5.40 -10.99 4.40
N GLN A 39 4.77 -9.86 4.08
CA GLN A 39 5.08 -9.08 2.89
C GLN A 39 5.98 -7.92 3.27
N THR A 40 6.90 -7.54 2.39
CA THR A 40 7.83 -6.44 2.65
C THR A 40 7.84 -5.48 1.48
N PHE A 41 7.67 -4.20 1.78
CA PHE A 41 7.63 -3.12 0.81
C PHE A 41 8.64 -2.05 1.20
N HIS A 42 9.05 -1.23 0.23
CA HIS A 42 9.91 -0.07 0.47
C HIS A 42 9.44 1.10 -0.40
N MET A 43 10.05 2.26 -0.17
CA MET A 43 9.64 3.52 -0.80
C MET A 43 10.61 4.00 -1.88
N TYR A 44 11.45 3.11 -2.40
CA TYR A 44 12.43 3.48 -3.43
C TYR A 44 11.73 3.99 -4.69
N GLU A 45 12.16 5.15 -5.16
CA GLU A 45 11.62 5.85 -6.34
C GLU A 45 10.15 6.29 -6.21
N CYS A 46 9.56 6.23 -5.05
CA CYS A 46 8.26 6.84 -4.82
C CYS A 46 8.42 8.36 -4.76
N LEU A 47 7.42 9.09 -5.25
CA LEU A 47 7.47 10.55 -5.34
C LEU A 47 6.79 11.24 -4.16
N THR A 48 5.95 10.52 -3.42
CA THR A 48 5.13 11.09 -2.36
C THR A 48 5.13 10.14 -1.16
N PRO A 49 4.98 10.66 0.06
CA PRO A 49 4.80 9.80 1.23
C PRO A 49 3.55 8.93 1.09
N LEU A 50 3.60 7.72 1.59
CA LEU A 50 2.50 6.76 1.51
C LEU A 50 2.15 6.20 2.87
N ASP A 51 0.87 5.89 3.07
CA ASP A 51 0.44 4.96 4.10
C ASP A 51 0.43 3.57 3.47
N ILE A 52 1.12 2.62 4.09
CA ILE A 52 1.18 1.23 3.60
C ILE A 52 0.36 0.36 4.55
N VAL A 53 -0.74 -0.18 4.04
CA VAL A 53 -1.72 -0.93 4.84
C VAL A 53 -1.65 -2.40 4.46
N MET A 54 -1.29 -3.24 5.45
CA MET A 54 -1.21 -4.69 5.27
C MET A 54 -2.54 -5.32 5.67
N ILE A 55 -3.04 -6.23 4.84
CA ILE A 55 -4.39 -6.79 4.99
C ILE A 55 -4.34 -8.30 4.86
N ASP A 56 -4.92 -8.99 5.86
CA ASP A 56 -5.12 -10.44 5.83
C ASP A 56 -6.60 -10.70 5.57
N GLY A 57 -6.92 -11.11 4.34
CA GLY A 57 -8.30 -11.32 3.93
C GLY A 57 -9.08 -10.02 3.89
N ASP A 58 -9.81 -9.73 4.94
CA ASP A 58 -10.60 -8.51 5.09
C ASP A 58 -10.17 -7.66 6.28
N THR A 59 -9.13 -8.07 7.00
CA THR A 59 -8.73 -7.42 8.25
C THR A 59 -7.39 -6.71 8.10
N ILE A 60 -7.32 -5.46 8.52
CA ILE A 60 -6.06 -4.71 8.52
C ILE A 60 -5.19 -5.23 9.66
N THR A 61 -4.00 -5.75 9.31
CA THR A 61 -3.07 -6.32 10.29
C THR A 61 -2.00 -5.33 10.71
N LYS A 62 -1.63 -4.40 9.83
CA LYS A 62 -0.57 -3.43 10.12
C LYS A 62 -0.75 -2.20 9.25
N ILE A 63 -0.50 -1.02 9.82
CA ILE A 63 -0.44 0.24 9.07
C ILE A 63 0.91 0.89 9.34
N HIS A 64 1.63 1.17 8.27
CA HIS A 64 2.83 2.02 8.32
C HIS A 64 2.42 3.40 7.82
N HIS A 65 2.44 4.38 8.71
CA HIS A 65 1.98 5.75 8.42
C HIS A 65 3.09 6.61 7.86
N ASP A 66 2.77 7.42 6.86
CA ASP A 66 3.66 8.46 6.32
C ASP A 66 5.05 7.95 5.98
N CYS A 67 5.11 6.85 5.25
CA CYS A 67 6.37 6.28 4.79
C CYS A 67 7.00 7.22 3.77
N LEU A 68 8.22 7.69 4.03
CA LEU A 68 8.86 8.71 3.21
C LEU A 68 9.54 8.10 1.98
N PRO A 69 9.54 8.83 0.85
CA PRO A 69 10.31 8.43 -0.33
C PRO A 69 11.78 8.19 0.01
N CYS A 70 12.40 7.27 -0.72
CA CYS A 70 13.79 6.87 -0.49
C CYS A 70 14.53 6.89 -1.83
N GLU A 71 15.73 7.50 -1.86
CA GLU A 71 16.48 7.72 -3.09
C GLU A 71 17.56 6.68 -3.35
N VAL A 72 18.03 5.98 -2.31
CA VAL A 72 19.10 4.99 -2.43
C VAL A 72 18.53 3.62 -2.03
N GLU A 73 18.34 2.74 -3.01
CA GLU A 73 17.65 1.47 -2.80
C GLU A 73 18.24 0.66 -1.64
N SER A 74 19.56 0.57 -1.55
CA SER A 74 20.23 -0.25 -0.54
C SER A 74 20.05 0.28 0.89
N SER A 75 19.63 1.53 1.05
CA SER A 75 19.43 2.15 2.37
C SER A 75 17.98 2.44 2.67
N CYS A 76 17.04 1.98 1.82
CA CYS A 76 15.62 2.19 2.07
C CYS A 76 15.15 1.35 3.24
N GLU A 77 14.32 1.97 4.08
CA GLU A 77 13.66 1.26 5.15
C GLU A 77 12.67 0.24 4.57
N GLU A 78 12.54 -0.90 5.23
CA GLU A 78 11.60 -1.93 4.84
C GLU A 78 10.36 -1.86 5.72
N TYR A 79 9.19 -2.00 5.11
CA TYR A 79 7.89 -1.96 5.79
C TYR A 79 7.21 -3.30 5.61
N SER A 80 7.06 -4.04 6.69
CA SER A 80 6.57 -5.42 6.64
C SER A 80 5.25 -5.59 7.37
N GLY A 81 4.50 -6.60 6.98
CA GLY A 81 3.29 -7.01 7.66
C GLY A 81 2.70 -8.25 7.02
N TYR A 82 1.91 -8.99 7.80
CA TYR A 82 1.32 -10.24 7.35
C TYR A 82 0.05 -9.98 6.55
N GLY A 83 -0.09 -10.68 5.44
CA GLY A 83 -1.34 -10.66 4.70
C GLY A 83 -1.18 -11.11 3.27
N ASN A 84 -2.27 -10.99 2.52
CA ASN A 84 -2.32 -11.31 1.10
C ASN A 84 -2.70 -10.09 0.26
N TYR A 85 -3.04 -8.97 0.90
CA TYR A 85 -3.32 -7.72 0.20
C TYR A 85 -2.56 -6.57 0.85
N ILE A 86 -2.14 -5.61 0.03
CA ILE A 86 -1.56 -4.37 0.51
C ILE A 86 -2.30 -3.21 -0.16
N LEU A 87 -2.65 -2.19 0.63
CA LEU A 87 -3.27 -0.97 0.13
C LEU A 87 -2.33 0.19 0.40
N GLU A 88 -1.93 0.88 -0.67
CA GLU A 88 -1.13 2.10 -0.54
C GLU A 88 -2.01 3.31 -0.79
N LEU A 89 -1.94 4.26 0.14
CA LEU A 89 -2.71 5.50 0.12
C LEU A 89 -1.76 6.67 0.28
N GLN A 90 -2.23 7.87 -0.04
CA GLN A 90 -1.47 9.09 0.25
C GLN A 90 -1.16 9.13 1.74
N GLY A 91 0.09 9.49 2.08
CA GLY A 91 0.49 9.61 3.48
C GLY A 91 -0.43 10.53 4.27
N GLY A 92 -0.83 10.10 5.47
CA GLY A 92 -1.76 10.84 6.31
C GLY A 92 -3.21 10.44 6.15
N THR A 93 -3.56 9.69 5.10
CA THR A 93 -4.96 9.32 4.82
C THR A 93 -5.56 8.49 5.96
N CYS A 94 -4.80 7.53 6.49
CA CYS A 94 -5.32 6.67 7.55
C CYS A 94 -5.63 7.46 8.81
N HIS A 95 -4.79 8.41 9.19
CA HIS A 95 -5.08 9.29 10.32
C HIS A 95 -6.31 10.15 10.06
N ASP A 96 -6.37 10.79 8.90
CA ASP A 96 -7.46 11.71 8.57
C ASP A 96 -8.80 10.99 8.47
N SER A 97 -8.80 9.74 8.00
CA SER A 97 -10.01 8.93 7.83
C SER A 97 -10.27 7.99 8.99
N ASN A 98 -9.46 8.06 10.05
CA ASN A 98 -9.61 7.21 11.24
C ASN A 98 -9.58 5.71 10.90
N ILE A 99 -8.69 5.32 10.00
CA ILE A 99 -8.46 3.92 9.62
C ILE A 99 -7.42 3.33 10.56
N LYS A 100 -7.72 2.17 11.16
CA LYS A 100 -6.89 1.57 12.22
C LYS A 100 -6.65 0.10 11.97
N GLU A 101 -5.56 -0.41 12.55
CA GLU A 101 -5.32 -1.85 12.63
C GLU A 101 -6.49 -2.53 13.30
N GLY A 102 -6.90 -3.67 12.77
CA GLY A 102 -8.07 -4.40 13.22
C GLY A 102 -9.35 -4.03 12.47
N ASP A 103 -9.37 -2.95 11.72
CA ASP A 103 -10.54 -2.57 10.93
C ASP A 103 -10.79 -3.58 9.81
N LEU A 104 -12.07 -3.71 9.44
CA LEU A 104 -12.48 -4.53 8.31
C LEU A 104 -12.54 -3.69 7.06
N ILE A 105 -12.16 -4.30 5.94
CA ILE A 105 -12.30 -3.67 4.62
C ILE A 105 -13.17 -4.53 3.72
N SER A 106 -13.77 -3.90 2.72
CA SER A 106 -14.46 -4.60 1.65
C SER A 106 -14.01 -4.05 0.31
N THR A 107 -14.03 -4.91 -0.71
CA THR A 107 -13.67 -4.52 -2.07
C THR A 107 -14.86 -4.69 -3.00
N THR A 108 -14.96 -3.80 -3.98
CA THR A 108 -15.99 -3.86 -5.00
C THR A 108 -15.33 -3.70 -6.37
N LEU A 109 -15.71 -4.56 -7.31
CA LEU A 109 -15.25 -4.44 -8.69
C LEU A 109 -16.26 -3.63 -9.50
N TYR A 110 -15.74 -2.74 -10.32
CA TYR A 110 -16.54 -1.94 -11.22
C TYR A 110 -16.21 -2.26 -12.67
#